data_d82bf3420670554292d615f31f34c592
#
_entry.id   d82bf3420670554292d615f31f34c592
#
_cell.length_a   1.000
_cell.length_b   1.000
_cell.length_c   1.000
_cell.angle_alpha   90.00
_cell.angle_beta   90.00
_cell.angle_gamma   90.00
#
_symmetry.space_group_name_H-M   'P 1'
#
loop_
_entity.id
_entity.type
_entity.pdbx_description
1 polymer ?
#
loop_
_entity_poly.entity_id
_entity_poly.type
_entity_poly.pdbx_seq_one_letter_code
_entity_poly.pdbx_strand_id
1 'polypeptide(L)'
;MGKNKLEKFADMASYPHVFEYPYSAVDDVPFDMKGNWHGQFFKNDHPIVLELGCGKGEYTVGLGKLFPNKNFIGVDIKGARMWTGAKESLETGMKNVAFLRTSIELISYFFAPGEVAEIWITFPDPQMKKVNKRLTGTRFMKMYREILSGDGIIHLKTDSNFMYTYTCEMVKTNHYPVLFSTDAVSYTHLRAHETSA
;
A
#
# COMPACT_ATOMS: atom_id res chain seq x y z
N MET A 1 13.61 -8.38 -24.91
CA MET A 1 13.91 -7.00 -24.52
C MET A 1 12.90 -6.52 -23.48
N GLY A 2 13.34 -5.93 -22.35
CA GLY A 2 12.40 -5.35 -21.39
C GLY A 2 11.79 -4.07 -21.93
N LYS A 3 10.49 -3.84 -21.63
CA LYS A 3 9.80 -2.58 -22.01
C LYS A 3 10.50 -1.36 -21.41
N ASN A 4 10.60 -0.29 -22.20
CA ASN A 4 11.12 0.98 -21.73
C ASN A 4 10.11 1.70 -20.79
N LYS A 5 10.53 2.78 -20.16
CA LYS A 5 9.71 3.49 -19.16
C LYS A 5 8.41 4.08 -19.76
N LEU A 6 8.43 4.57 -20.99
CA LEU A 6 7.26 5.17 -21.64
C LEU A 6 6.22 4.10 -22.00
N GLU A 7 6.67 2.95 -22.51
CA GLU A 7 5.79 1.81 -22.78
C GLU A 7 5.10 1.29 -21.51
N LYS A 8 5.81 1.25 -20.38
CA LYS A 8 5.22 0.88 -19.08
C LYS A 8 4.13 1.85 -18.62
N PHE A 9 4.31 3.15 -18.83
CA PHE A 9 3.28 4.12 -18.52
C PHE A 9 2.07 4.00 -19.44
N ALA A 10 2.27 3.75 -20.74
CA ALA A 10 1.18 3.53 -21.68
C ALA A 10 0.37 2.27 -21.31
N ASP A 11 1.04 1.19 -20.92
CA ASP A 11 0.38 -0.01 -20.40
C ASP A 11 -0.46 0.30 -19.16
N MET A 12 0.15 0.96 -18.17
CA MET A 12 -0.52 1.31 -16.90
C MET A 12 -1.79 2.13 -17.12
N ALA A 13 -1.76 3.09 -18.02
CA ALA A 13 -2.93 3.90 -18.38
C ALA A 13 -4.06 3.09 -19.02
N SER A 14 -3.77 1.91 -19.60
CA SER A 14 -4.76 1.02 -20.21
C SER A 14 -5.32 -0.04 -19.25
N TYR A 15 -4.72 -0.23 -18.08
CA TYR A 15 -5.11 -1.29 -17.15
C TYR A 15 -6.34 -0.88 -16.32
N PRO A 16 -7.44 -1.62 -16.33
CA PRO A 16 -8.69 -1.23 -15.68
C PRO A 16 -8.63 -1.20 -14.14
N HIS A 17 -7.60 -1.79 -13.54
CA HIS A 17 -7.38 -1.85 -12.10
C HIS A 17 -6.23 -0.94 -11.64
N VAL A 18 -5.79 -0.01 -12.50
CA VAL A 18 -4.76 0.98 -12.21
C VAL A 18 -5.37 2.37 -12.27
N PHE A 19 -5.23 3.13 -11.20
CA PHE A 19 -5.74 4.48 -11.03
C PHE A 19 -4.55 5.43 -10.91
N GLU A 20 -4.43 6.38 -11.84
CA GLU A 20 -3.32 7.33 -11.88
C GLU A 20 -3.79 8.74 -11.54
N TYR A 21 -3.35 9.24 -10.37
CA TYR A 21 -3.67 10.58 -9.89
C TYR A 21 -2.38 11.30 -9.46
N PRO A 22 -1.73 12.04 -10.36
CA PRO A 22 -0.61 12.89 -10.01
C PRO A 22 -1.06 14.04 -9.09
N TYR A 23 -0.13 14.59 -8.31
CA TYR A 23 -0.42 15.67 -7.34
C TYR A 23 -1.22 16.82 -7.93
N SER A 24 -0.93 17.19 -9.19
CA SER A 24 -1.61 18.27 -9.91
C SER A 24 -3.07 18.00 -10.30
N ALA A 25 -3.54 16.76 -10.23
CA ALA A 25 -4.89 16.40 -10.64
C ALA A 25 -5.87 16.28 -9.45
N VAL A 26 -5.38 16.38 -8.22
CA VAL A 26 -6.18 16.11 -7.01
C VAL A 26 -7.19 17.22 -6.73
N ASP A 27 -6.87 18.47 -7.09
CA ASP A 27 -7.74 19.60 -6.83
C ASP A 27 -8.83 19.79 -7.91
N ASP A 28 -8.63 19.21 -9.11
CA ASP A 28 -9.45 19.49 -10.29
C ASP A 28 -10.51 18.41 -10.57
N VAL A 29 -10.31 17.18 -10.08
CA VAL A 29 -11.18 16.04 -10.42
C VAL A 29 -11.56 15.25 -9.16
N PRO A 30 -12.85 15.19 -8.79
CA PRO A 30 -13.31 14.34 -7.72
C PRO A 30 -12.93 12.87 -7.98
N PHE A 31 -12.52 12.16 -6.94
CA PHE A 31 -12.27 10.73 -7.04
C PHE A 31 -13.53 9.95 -6.65
N ASP A 32 -14.27 9.52 -7.65
CA ASP A 32 -15.60 8.92 -7.48
C ASP A 32 -15.60 7.63 -6.65
N MET A 33 -14.46 6.94 -6.57
CA MET A 33 -14.35 5.71 -5.79
C MET A 33 -14.14 5.93 -4.29
N LYS A 34 -13.88 7.16 -3.83
CA LYS A 34 -13.79 7.46 -2.40
C LYS A 34 -15.08 7.07 -1.69
N GLY A 35 -15.02 6.13 -0.76
CA GLY A 35 -16.18 5.56 -0.08
C GLY A 35 -16.96 4.51 -0.89
N ASN A 36 -16.51 4.19 -2.10
CA ASN A 36 -17.22 3.33 -3.04
C ASN A 36 -16.32 2.20 -3.63
N TRP A 37 -15.14 1.98 -3.11
CA TRP A 37 -14.23 0.95 -3.61
C TRP A 37 -14.88 -0.44 -3.64
N HIS A 38 -15.62 -0.81 -2.59
CA HIS A 38 -16.34 -2.07 -2.53
C HIS A 38 -17.39 -2.21 -3.66
N GLY A 39 -18.26 -1.22 -3.79
CA GLY A 39 -19.38 -1.27 -4.74
C GLY A 39 -18.97 -0.99 -6.19
N GLN A 40 -18.05 -0.05 -6.43
CA GLN A 40 -17.72 0.37 -7.79
C GLN A 40 -16.61 -0.45 -8.42
N PHE A 41 -15.57 -0.83 -7.65
CA PHE A 41 -14.44 -1.57 -8.21
C PHE A 41 -14.45 -3.06 -7.84
N PHE A 42 -14.34 -3.40 -6.55
CA PHE A 42 -14.17 -4.79 -6.11
C PHE A 42 -15.43 -5.65 -6.25
N LYS A 43 -16.62 -5.05 -6.25
CA LYS A 43 -17.92 -5.74 -6.30
C LYS A 43 -18.11 -6.77 -5.19
N ASN A 44 -17.56 -6.49 -4.02
CA ASN A 44 -17.66 -7.30 -2.80
C ASN A 44 -17.41 -6.43 -1.57
N ASP A 45 -17.71 -6.96 -0.38
CA ASP A 45 -17.56 -6.28 0.92
C ASP A 45 -16.33 -6.77 1.71
N HIS A 46 -15.36 -7.37 1.04
CA HIS A 46 -14.13 -7.85 1.70
C HIS A 46 -13.29 -6.67 2.21
N PRO A 47 -12.61 -6.82 3.37
CA PRO A 47 -11.77 -5.77 3.93
C PRO A 47 -10.73 -5.23 2.95
N ILE A 48 -10.58 -3.90 2.91
CA ILE A 48 -9.57 -3.25 2.06
C ILE A 48 -8.26 -3.13 2.82
N VAL A 49 -7.19 -3.59 2.20
CA VAL A 49 -5.82 -3.58 2.70
C VAL A 49 -4.96 -2.73 1.77
N LEU A 50 -4.27 -1.73 2.31
CA LEU A 50 -3.35 -0.89 1.55
C LEU A 50 -1.90 -1.34 1.76
N GLU A 51 -1.11 -1.39 0.70
CA GLU A 51 0.35 -1.41 0.76
C GLU A 51 0.89 -0.04 0.37
N LEU A 52 1.47 0.69 1.32
CA LEU A 52 2.00 2.03 1.08
C LEU A 52 3.49 1.98 0.72
N GLY A 53 3.81 2.49 -0.47
CA GLY A 53 5.13 2.39 -1.07
C GLY A 53 5.36 1.03 -1.72
N CYS A 54 4.36 0.48 -2.40
CA CYS A 54 4.34 -0.89 -2.91
C CYS A 54 5.46 -1.23 -3.93
N GLY A 55 6.17 -0.23 -4.44
CA GLY A 55 7.28 -0.45 -5.36
C GLY A 55 6.89 -1.23 -6.61
N LYS A 56 7.27 -2.51 -6.69
CA LYS A 56 6.88 -3.39 -7.78
C LYS A 56 5.53 -4.07 -7.57
N GLY A 57 4.91 -3.92 -6.41
CA GLY A 57 3.63 -4.56 -6.07
C GLY A 57 3.75 -6.03 -5.68
N GLU A 58 4.94 -6.50 -5.34
CA GLU A 58 5.18 -7.92 -5.01
C GLU A 58 4.37 -8.37 -3.77
N TYR A 59 4.30 -7.54 -2.73
CA TYR A 59 3.48 -7.82 -1.56
C TYR A 59 1.98 -7.68 -1.85
N THR A 60 1.57 -6.63 -2.56
CA THR A 60 0.17 -6.43 -2.97
C THR A 60 -0.37 -7.65 -3.70
N VAL A 61 0.36 -8.14 -4.71
CA VAL A 61 -0.02 -9.33 -5.49
C VAL A 61 0.11 -10.61 -4.67
N GLY A 62 1.22 -10.78 -3.95
CA GLY A 62 1.45 -11.97 -3.12
C GLY A 62 0.41 -12.16 -2.03
N LEU A 63 0.08 -11.10 -1.30
CA LEU A 63 -0.96 -11.13 -0.27
C LEU A 63 -2.35 -11.32 -0.91
N GLY A 64 -2.63 -10.70 -2.06
CA GLY A 64 -3.86 -10.91 -2.78
C GLY A 64 -4.10 -12.36 -3.21
N LYS A 65 -3.04 -13.09 -3.56
CA LYS A 65 -3.11 -14.55 -3.83
C LYS A 65 -3.36 -15.38 -2.57
N LEU A 66 -2.72 -15.01 -1.46
CA LEU A 66 -2.82 -15.74 -0.19
C LEU A 66 -4.16 -15.52 0.52
N PHE A 67 -4.75 -14.33 0.37
CA PHE A 67 -5.96 -13.93 1.06
C PHE A 67 -7.06 -13.49 0.08
N PRO A 68 -7.70 -14.43 -0.63
CA PRO A 68 -8.72 -14.11 -1.64
C PRO A 68 -9.98 -13.45 -1.06
N ASN A 69 -10.17 -13.50 0.26
CA ASN A 69 -11.25 -12.84 1.00
C ASN A 69 -10.89 -11.44 1.51
N LYS A 70 -9.80 -10.85 1.01
CA LYS A 70 -9.42 -9.45 1.24
C LYS A 70 -9.14 -8.77 -0.10
N ASN A 71 -9.34 -7.46 -0.14
CA ASN A 71 -9.05 -6.59 -1.28
C ASN A 71 -7.74 -5.84 -1.03
N PHE A 72 -6.83 -5.83 -1.98
CA PHE A 72 -5.51 -5.21 -1.84
C PHE A 72 -5.33 -4.06 -2.81
N ILE A 73 -4.84 -2.93 -2.31
CA ILE A 73 -4.50 -1.76 -3.14
C ILE A 73 -3.05 -1.36 -2.89
N GLY A 74 -2.22 -1.52 -3.90
CA GLY A 74 -0.82 -1.05 -3.87
C GLY A 74 -0.74 0.43 -4.22
N VAL A 75 -0.12 1.23 -3.35
CA VAL A 75 0.02 2.68 -3.52
C VAL A 75 1.49 3.05 -3.68
N ASP A 76 1.85 3.72 -4.76
CA ASP A 76 3.20 4.27 -4.99
C ASP A 76 3.15 5.42 -6.01
N ILE A 77 4.12 6.31 -5.96
CA ILE A 77 4.28 7.36 -6.97
C ILE A 77 5.04 6.88 -8.21
N LYS A 78 5.80 5.78 -8.09
CA LYS A 78 6.70 5.27 -9.13
C LYS A 78 6.03 4.26 -10.05
N GLY A 79 5.14 4.71 -10.94
CA GLY A 79 4.36 3.87 -11.84
C GLY A 79 5.18 2.85 -12.67
N ALA A 80 6.36 3.23 -13.16
CA ALA A 80 7.20 2.29 -13.92
C ALA A 80 7.68 1.08 -13.11
N ARG A 81 7.73 1.16 -11.78
CA ARG A 81 8.00 0.03 -10.89
C ARG A 81 6.74 -0.78 -10.63
N MET A 82 5.65 -0.11 -10.30
CA MET A 82 4.31 -0.65 -10.05
C MET A 82 3.79 -1.49 -11.23
N TRP A 83 4.20 -1.16 -12.46
CA TRP A 83 3.85 -1.89 -13.68
C TRP A 83 4.04 -3.41 -13.57
N THR A 84 5.05 -3.87 -12.82
CA THR A 84 5.32 -5.32 -12.68
C THR A 84 4.16 -6.04 -12.00
N GLY A 85 3.72 -5.58 -10.84
CA GLY A 85 2.60 -6.16 -10.10
C GLY A 85 1.27 -5.94 -10.81
N ALA A 86 1.08 -4.74 -11.40
CA ALA A 86 -0.12 -4.44 -12.17
C ALA A 86 -0.28 -5.38 -13.37
N LYS A 87 0.80 -5.63 -14.12
CA LYS A 87 0.79 -6.59 -15.23
C LYS A 87 0.50 -8.01 -14.75
N GLU A 88 1.19 -8.47 -13.71
CA GLU A 88 0.99 -9.82 -13.16
C GLU A 88 -0.45 -10.04 -12.70
N SER A 89 -1.01 -9.11 -11.93
CA SER A 89 -2.40 -9.22 -11.44
C SER A 89 -3.43 -9.21 -12.58
N LEU A 90 -3.17 -8.45 -13.66
CA LEU A 90 -4.00 -8.45 -14.86
C LEU A 90 -3.94 -9.80 -15.58
N GLU A 91 -2.72 -10.30 -15.88
CA GLU A 91 -2.50 -11.54 -16.59
C GLU A 91 -3.04 -12.78 -15.85
N THR A 92 -3.00 -12.74 -14.51
CA THR A 92 -3.55 -13.81 -13.66
C THR A 92 -5.03 -13.61 -13.32
N GLY A 93 -5.66 -12.57 -13.83
CA GLY A 93 -7.10 -12.34 -13.70
C GLY A 93 -7.56 -12.02 -12.28
N MET A 94 -6.68 -11.49 -11.41
CA MET A 94 -7.02 -11.16 -10.02
C MET A 94 -8.10 -10.07 -9.97
N LYS A 95 -9.14 -10.30 -9.17
CA LYS A 95 -10.25 -9.35 -8.98
C LYS A 95 -10.17 -8.58 -7.65
N ASN A 96 -9.31 -9.03 -6.76
CA ASN A 96 -9.10 -8.46 -5.44
C ASN A 96 -7.82 -7.62 -5.33
N VAL A 97 -7.24 -7.21 -6.46
CA VAL A 97 -6.02 -6.38 -6.50
C VAL A 97 -6.24 -5.15 -7.38
N ALA A 98 -5.84 -4.00 -6.87
CA ALA A 98 -5.79 -2.73 -7.59
C ALA A 98 -4.48 -1.98 -7.31
N PHE A 99 -4.19 -0.98 -8.12
CA PHE A 99 -3.05 -0.10 -7.94
C PHE A 99 -3.47 1.37 -8.05
N LEU A 100 -2.98 2.17 -7.10
CA LEU A 100 -3.20 3.61 -7.07
C LEU A 100 -1.85 4.34 -7.18
N ARG A 101 -1.60 4.95 -8.33
CA ARG A 101 -0.40 5.75 -8.55
C ARG A 101 -0.63 7.17 -8.08
N THR A 102 -0.18 7.45 -6.85
CA THR A 102 -0.28 8.78 -6.24
C THR A 102 0.79 8.99 -5.17
N SER A 103 0.86 10.19 -4.61
CA SER A 103 1.65 10.45 -3.40
C SER A 103 0.90 9.94 -2.17
N ILE A 104 1.59 9.21 -1.28
CA ILE A 104 0.99 8.73 -0.01
C ILE A 104 0.48 9.91 0.85
N GLU A 105 1.04 11.11 0.68
CA GLU A 105 0.59 12.32 1.37
C GLU A 105 -0.84 12.77 0.99
N LEU A 106 -1.39 12.19 -0.07
CA LEU A 106 -2.75 12.46 -0.55
C LEU A 106 -3.73 11.32 -0.21
N ILE A 107 -3.33 10.36 0.62
CA ILE A 107 -4.09 9.12 0.79
C ILE A 107 -5.54 9.35 1.28
N SER A 108 -5.78 10.31 2.16
CA SER A 108 -7.13 10.65 2.63
C SER A 108 -8.03 11.28 1.57
N TYR A 109 -7.47 11.65 0.42
CA TYR A 109 -8.27 12.08 -0.74
C TYR A 109 -8.96 10.89 -1.43
N PHE A 110 -8.36 9.70 -1.38
CA PHE A 110 -8.78 8.51 -2.12
C PHE A 110 -9.63 7.52 -1.33
N PHE A 111 -9.66 7.65 -0.01
CA PHE A 111 -10.41 6.77 0.88
C PHE A 111 -11.27 7.58 1.84
N ALA A 112 -12.50 7.09 2.06
CA ALA A 112 -13.42 7.66 3.05
C ALA A 112 -13.03 7.24 4.48
N PRO A 113 -13.52 7.94 5.51
CA PRO A 113 -13.32 7.51 6.90
C PRO A 113 -13.83 6.09 7.14
N GLY A 114 -12.99 5.26 7.74
CA GLY A 114 -13.31 3.86 8.06
C GLY A 114 -13.30 2.88 6.89
N GLU A 115 -12.91 3.29 5.69
CA GLU A 115 -12.96 2.45 4.49
C GLU A 115 -11.82 1.40 4.42
N VAL A 116 -10.72 1.65 5.13
CA VAL A 116 -9.52 0.80 5.10
C VAL A 116 -9.42 -0.03 6.38
N ALA A 117 -9.27 -1.35 6.25
CA ALA A 117 -9.11 -2.25 7.38
C ALA A 117 -7.65 -2.41 7.83
N GLU A 118 -6.71 -2.45 6.87
CA GLU A 118 -5.30 -2.65 7.19
C GLU A 118 -4.40 -1.78 6.31
N ILE A 119 -3.27 -1.34 6.88
CA ILE A 119 -2.21 -0.65 6.15
C ILE A 119 -0.91 -1.42 6.34
N TRP A 120 -0.27 -1.80 5.24
CA TRP A 120 1.06 -2.40 5.22
C TRP A 120 2.10 -1.39 4.74
N ILE A 121 3.17 -1.24 5.51
CA ILE A 121 4.35 -0.43 5.20
C ILE A 121 5.52 -1.40 5.12
N THR A 122 5.90 -1.78 3.89
CA THR A 122 6.88 -2.82 3.63
C THR A 122 8.19 -2.20 3.14
N PHE A 123 9.26 -2.39 3.89
CA PHE A 123 10.61 -1.89 3.58
C PHE A 123 10.67 -0.42 3.14
N PRO A 124 10.08 0.50 3.93
CA PRO A 124 10.07 1.91 3.60
C PRO A 124 11.49 2.49 3.63
N ASP A 125 11.70 3.53 2.80
CA ASP A 125 12.91 4.35 2.93
C ASP A 125 12.93 4.99 4.33
N PRO A 126 13.98 4.77 5.14
CA PRO A 126 14.07 5.27 6.52
C PRO A 126 14.03 6.80 6.63
N GLN A 127 14.26 7.53 5.54
CA GLN A 127 14.21 9.00 5.49
C GLN A 127 15.04 9.65 6.61
N MET A 128 16.33 9.27 6.69
CA MET A 128 17.24 9.66 7.78
C MET A 128 17.24 11.16 8.06
N LYS A 129 17.22 12.00 6.99
CA LYS A 129 17.29 13.46 7.06
C LYS A 129 15.93 14.16 7.00
N LYS A 130 14.86 13.44 6.63
CA LYS A 130 13.54 14.02 6.36
C LYS A 130 12.46 13.42 7.24
N VAL A 131 12.43 13.83 8.50
CA VAL A 131 11.49 13.28 9.51
C VAL A 131 10.04 13.30 9.03
N ASN A 132 9.61 14.39 8.39
CA ASN A 132 8.25 14.54 7.87
C ASN A 132 7.89 13.59 6.72
N LYS A 133 8.86 12.85 6.17
CA LYS A 133 8.64 11.85 5.10
C LYS A 133 8.65 10.41 5.62
N ARG A 134 8.88 10.19 6.91
CA ARG A 134 8.83 8.85 7.51
C ARG A 134 7.41 8.34 7.57
N LEU A 135 7.13 7.21 6.92
CA LEU A 135 5.77 6.69 6.81
C LEU A 135 5.15 6.23 8.14
N THR A 136 5.96 5.94 9.16
CA THR A 136 5.47 5.69 10.53
C THR A 136 5.52 6.94 11.43
N GLY A 137 5.83 8.11 10.89
CA GLY A 137 5.85 9.35 11.67
C GLY A 137 4.45 9.85 12.04
N THR A 138 4.37 10.63 13.11
CA THR A 138 3.10 11.15 13.69
C THR A 138 2.21 11.84 12.64
N ARG A 139 2.81 12.54 11.65
CA ARG A 139 2.07 13.17 10.55
C ARG A 139 1.28 12.15 9.75
N PHE A 140 1.93 11.07 9.33
CA PHE A 140 1.30 10.01 8.55
C PHE A 140 0.32 9.19 9.38
N MET A 141 0.65 8.89 10.65
CA MET A 141 -0.28 8.19 11.55
C MET A 141 -1.60 8.94 11.73
N LYS A 142 -1.59 10.28 11.76
CA LYS A 142 -2.82 11.08 11.77
C LYS A 142 -3.64 10.88 10.50
N MET A 143 -2.99 10.90 9.34
CA MET A 143 -3.66 10.68 8.04
C MET A 143 -4.24 9.27 7.92
N TYR A 144 -3.50 8.26 8.38
CA TYR A 144 -3.99 6.88 8.37
C TYR A 144 -5.22 6.71 9.27
N ARG A 145 -5.25 7.38 10.41
CA ARG A 145 -6.39 7.37 11.32
C ARG A 145 -7.67 7.91 10.69
N GLU A 146 -7.57 8.82 9.73
CA GLU A 146 -8.73 9.35 9.01
C GLU A 146 -9.41 8.31 8.15
N ILE A 147 -8.68 7.36 7.60
CA ILE A 147 -9.20 6.37 6.63
C ILE A 147 -9.36 4.96 7.20
N LEU A 148 -8.68 4.65 8.31
CA LEU A 148 -8.76 3.34 8.96
C LEU A 148 -10.11 3.14 9.66
N SER A 149 -10.62 1.89 9.61
CA SER A 149 -11.73 1.43 10.45
C SER A 149 -11.36 1.53 11.94
N GLY A 150 -12.35 1.46 12.82
CA GLY A 150 -12.15 1.60 14.26
C GLY A 150 -11.24 0.54 14.88
N ASP A 151 -11.16 -0.63 14.27
CA ASP A 151 -10.29 -1.76 14.60
C ASP A 151 -9.13 -1.94 13.62
N GLY A 152 -8.87 -0.94 12.78
CA GLY A 152 -7.87 -0.99 11.72
C GLY A 152 -6.44 -1.15 12.24
N ILE A 153 -5.64 -1.94 11.53
CA ILE A 153 -4.28 -2.32 11.92
C ILE A 153 -3.25 -1.73 10.95
N ILE A 154 -2.14 -1.25 11.50
CA ILE A 154 -0.97 -0.83 10.71
C ILE A 154 0.16 -1.83 10.95
N HIS A 155 0.69 -2.38 9.86
CA HIS A 155 1.83 -3.31 9.85
C HIS A 155 3.07 -2.60 9.33
N LEU A 156 4.16 -2.67 10.08
CA LEU A 156 5.49 -2.28 9.61
C LEU A 156 6.36 -3.53 9.44
N LYS A 157 6.92 -3.70 8.26
CA LYS A 157 8.01 -4.65 8.00
C LYS A 157 9.22 -3.88 7.49
N THR A 158 10.36 -3.98 8.19
CA THR A 158 11.58 -3.25 7.83
C THR A 158 12.82 -4.05 8.20
N ASP A 159 13.86 -3.93 7.41
CA ASP A 159 15.22 -4.40 7.68
C ASP A 159 16.13 -3.29 8.24
N SER A 160 15.59 -2.08 8.37
CA SER A 160 16.30 -0.93 8.91
C SER A 160 16.17 -0.85 10.44
N ASN A 161 17.25 -1.10 11.18
CA ASN A 161 17.31 -0.90 12.62
C ASN A 161 16.88 0.52 13.03
N PHE A 162 17.27 1.52 12.24
CA PHE A 162 16.86 2.90 12.48
C PHE A 162 15.34 3.06 12.39
N MET A 163 14.71 2.53 11.34
CA MET A 163 13.27 2.65 11.15
C MET A 163 12.50 1.89 12.23
N TYR A 164 12.97 0.71 12.62
CA TYR A 164 12.40 -0.07 13.72
C TYR A 164 12.45 0.71 15.03
N THR A 165 13.65 1.15 15.45
CA THR A 165 13.84 1.90 16.70
C THR A 165 13.02 3.19 16.72
N TYR A 166 13.05 3.95 15.62
CA TYR A 166 12.24 5.16 15.47
C TYR A 166 10.76 4.88 15.66
N THR A 167 10.24 3.80 15.05
CA THR A 167 8.83 3.45 15.15
C THR A 167 8.46 3.01 16.57
N CYS A 168 9.31 2.22 17.24
CA CYS A 168 9.11 1.85 18.65
C CYS A 168 8.98 3.08 19.55
N GLU A 169 9.89 4.04 19.41
CA GLU A 169 9.82 5.29 20.20
C GLU A 169 8.60 6.14 19.83
N MET A 170 8.25 6.21 18.55
CA MET A 170 7.07 6.95 18.10
C MET A 170 5.77 6.37 18.67
N VAL A 171 5.56 5.05 18.62
CA VAL A 171 4.35 4.42 19.18
C VAL A 171 4.28 4.57 20.69
N LYS A 172 5.40 4.44 21.41
CA LYS A 172 5.51 4.65 22.84
C LYS A 172 5.16 6.09 23.24
N THR A 173 5.78 7.07 22.60
CA THR A 173 5.58 8.49 22.88
C THR A 173 4.14 8.96 22.63
N ASN A 174 3.48 8.39 21.61
CA ASN A 174 2.11 8.73 21.26
C ASN A 174 1.06 7.80 21.89
N HIS A 175 1.49 6.86 22.75
CA HIS A 175 0.62 5.88 23.41
C HIS A 175 -0.25 5.05 22.44
N TYR A 176 0.28 4.71 21.25
CA TYR A 176 -0.42 3.81 20.34
C TYR A 176 -0.31 2.38 20.85
N PRO A 177 -1.41 1.59 20.79
CA PRO A 177 -1.37 0.19 21.16
C PRO A 177 -0.48 -0.60 20.18
N VAL A 178 0.35 -1.48 20.72
CA VAL A 178 1.19 -2.40 19.95
C VAL A 178 0.66 -3.81 20.16
N LEU A 179 0.15 -4.42 19.09
CA LEU A 179 -0.39 -5.77 19.13
C LEU A 179 0.71 -6.83 19.09
N PHE A 180 1.76 -6.56 18.31
CA PHE A 180 2.91 -7.46 18.16
C PHE A 180 4.14 -6.65 17.77
N SER A 181 5.31 -7.03 18.30
CA SER A 181 6.61 -6.47 17.92
C SER A 181 7.68 -7.54 18.05
N THR A 182 8.58 -7.62 17.05
CA THR A 182 9.75 -8.49 17.08
C THR A 182 10.91 -7.81 16.35
N ASP A 183 12.10 -7.92 16.93
CA ASP A 183 13.37 -7.57 16.32
C ASP A 183 14.11 -8.80 15.77
N ALA A 184 13.55 -10.00 15.99
CA ALA A 184 14.08 -11.21 15.41
C ALA A 184 14.07 -11.08 13.88
N VAL A 185 15.25 -11.26 13.26
CA VAL A 185 15.37 -11.41 11.80
C VAL A 185 14.69 -12.70 11.41
N SER A 186 13.38 -12.65 11.27
CA SER A 186 12.63 -13.75 10.71
C SER A 186 12.91 -13.78 9.21
N TYR A 187 13.70 -14.75 8.76
CA TYR A 187 13.85 -15.09 7.36
C TYR A 187 12.59 -15.73 6.77
N THR A 188 11.47 -15.65 7.42
CA THR A 188 10.18 -15.93 6.80
C THR A 188 9.88 -14.82 5.80
N HIS A 189 10.68 -14.82 4.74
CA HIS A 189 10.27 -14.17 3.52
C HIS A 189 9.01 -14.89 3.05
N LEU A 190 7.93 -14.15 2.86
CA LEU A 190 6.95 -14.47 1.86
C LEU A 190 7.63 -14.30 0.49
N ARG A 191 8.63 -15.11 0.20
CA ARG A 191 9.03 -15.39 -1.16
C ARG A 191 7.95 -16.28 -1.72
N ALA A 192 7.35 -15.86 -2.80
CA ALA A 192 6.36 -16.62 -3.55
C ALA A 192 6.91 -17.95 -4.13
N HIS A 193 8.05 -18.46 -3.66
CA HIS A 193 8.78 -19.58 -4.24
C HIS A 193 9.42 -20.53 -3.21
N GLU A 194 8.91 -20.62 -1.98
CA GLU A 194 9.33 -21.69 -1.07
C GLU A 194 8.13 -22.51 -0.61
N THR A 195 7.45 -23.10 -1.57
CA THR A 195 6.74 -24.36 -1.37
C THR A 195 7.53 -25.42 -2.12
N SER A 196 8.45 -26.05 -1.47
CA SER A 196 8.99 -27.33 -1.92
C SER A 196 9.35 -28.19 -0.75
N ALA A 197 8.70 -29.34 -0.75
CA ALA A 197 8.84 -30.57 0.01
C ALA A 197 8.27 -30.56 1.42
#